data_75228f035f9ed4eeb3a2845358782371
#
_entry.id   75228f035f9ed4eeb3a2845358782371
#
_cell.length_a   1.000
_cell.length_b   1.000
_cell.length_c   1.000
_cell.angle_alpha   90.00
_cell.angle_beta   90.00
_cell.angle_gamma   90.00
#
_symmetry.space_group_name_H-M   'P 1'
#
loop_
_entity.id
_entity.type
_entity.pdbx_description
1 polymer ?
#
loop_
_entity_poly.entity_id
_entity_poly.type
_entity_poly.pdbx_seq_one_letter_code
_entity_poly.pdbx_strand_id
1 'polypeptide(L)'
;LVRSRGLGDVYKRQGIGHDLQLIIDGDANKTYNLNNNFTYDFGTYTSGSTYYSIPELAAGPHKLQFRAWDILNNSSTATLTFNVVRSLKPSFDTGVTENPARNSTTFIITHDRIASSLDIVIEVFDTSGRKLWQHTETGVSNSGPYTVKWDLSTGSGTLRTGIYLYRIKVASDGSGYESKTKKLIVLN
;
A
#
# COMPACT_ATOMS: atom_id res chain seq x y z
N LEU A 1 -2.74 -19.39 -5.26
CA LEU A 1 -3.67 -20.44 -5.70
C LEU A 1 -4.93 -19.81 -6.29
N VAL A 2 -5.17 -19.99 -7.59
CA VAL A 2 -6.40 -19.53 -8.23
C VAL A 2 -7.34 -20.74 -8.40
N ARG A 3 -8.52 -20.66 -7.81
CA ARG A 3 -9.61 -21.64 -8.03
C ARG A 3 -10.62 -21.06 -9.02
N SER A 4 -10.88 -21.77 -10.09
CA SER A 4 -11.95 -21.46 -11.05
C SER A 4 -13.14 -22.38 -10.81
N ARG A 5 -14.34 -21.78 -10.61
CA ARG A 5 -15.63 -22.50 -10.65
C ARG A 5 -16.45 -21.94 -11.79
N GLY A 6 -16.96 -22.82 -12.65
CA GLY A 6 -17.91 -22.45 -13.71
C GLY A 6 -17.31 -22.09 -15.06
N LEU A 7 -16.03 -22.32 -15.29
CA LEU A 7 -15.47 -22.41 -16.62
C LEU A 7 -15.73 -23.85 -17.09
N GLY A 8 -16.71 -24.05 -17.96
CA GLY A 8 -16.95 -25.35 -18.59
C GLY A 8 -15.65 -25.84 -19.20
N ASP A 9 -15.33 -27.12 -18.99
CA ASP A 9 -14.18 -27.86 -19.50
C ASP A 9 -12.96 -27.03 -19.92
N VAL A 10 -12.07 -26.77 -18.97
CA VAL A 10 -10.75 -26.20 -19.29
C VAL A 10 -9.89 -27.30 -19.90
N TYR A 11 -9.80 -27.34 -21.21
CA TYR A 11 -9.02 -28.35 -21.92
C TYR A 11 -7.53 -28.11 -21.75
N LYS A 12 -6.80 -29.15 -21.34
CA LYS A 12 -5.32 -29.19 -21.20
C LYS A 12 -4.55 -28.95 -22.51
N ARG A 13 -5.24 -29.01 -23.66
CA ARG A 13 -4.71 -28.71 -24.99
C ARG A 13 -5.55 -27.62 -25.62
N GLN A 14 -5.37 -26.42 -25.15
CA GLN A 14 -5.93 -25.28 -25.85
C GLN A 14 -5.12 -25.03 -27.12
N GLY A 15 -5.81 -24.77 -28.24
CA GLY A 15 -5.18 -24.43 -29.49
C GLY A 15 -4.39 -23.13 -29.39
N ILE A 16 -3.62 -22.81 -30.42
CA ILE A 16 -2.82 -21.58 -30.50
C ILE A 16 -3.71 -20.37 -30.13
N GLY A 17 -3.34 -19.65 -29.07
CA GLY A 17 -4.02 -18.44 -28.63
C GLY A 17 -5.04 -18.60 -27.49
N HIS A 18 -5.29 -19.82 -26.98
CA HIS A 18 -6.25 -20.09 -25.90
C HIS A 18 -5.60 -20.60 -24.61
N ASP A 19 -4.45 -20.08 -24.28
CA ASP A 19 -3.69 -20.48 -23.10
C ASP A 19 -4.29 -19.93 -21.81
N LEU A 20 -4.12 -20.70 -20.72
CA LEU A 20 -4.19 -20.16 -19.38
C LEU A 20 -3.03 -19.22 -19.17
N GLN A 21 -3.31 -17.94 -18.99
CA GLN A 21 -2.27 -16.91 -18.92
C GLN A 21 -2.32 -16.16 -17.58
N LEU A 22 -1.15 -15.96 -17.02
CA LEU A 22 -0.92 -14.99 -15.94
C LEU A 22 -0.15 -13.81 -16.53
N ILE A 23 -0.70 -12.61 -16.40
CA ILE A 23 -0.10 -11.37 -16.90
C ILE A 23 0.17 -10.48 -15.70
N ILE A 24 1.39 -9.99 -15.58
CA ILE A 24 1.81 -9.07 -14.52
C ILE A 24 1.92 -7.66 -15.10
N ASP A 25 1.23 -6.70 -14.49
CA ASP A 25 1.22 -5.26 -14.83
C ASP A 25 0.83 -4.94 -16.29
N GLY A 26 0.17 -5.89 -16.97
CA GLY A 26 -0.17 -5.74 -18.38
C GLY A 26 1.03 -5.83 -19.32
N ASP A 27 2.19 -6.24 -18.84
CA ASP A 27 3.42 -6.34 -19.60
C ASP A 27 3.45 -7.66 -20.40
N ALA A 28 3.58 -7.55 -21.73
CA ALA A 28 3.67 -8.71 -22.60
C ALA A 28 4.88 -9.61 -22.28
N ASN A 29 6.00 -9.01 -21.81
CA ASN A 29 7.19 -9.76 -21.41
C ASN A 29 7.03 -10.48 -20.06
N LYS A 30 6.00 -10.14 -19.30
CA LYS A 30 5.64 -10.77 -18.02
C LYS A 30 4.34 -11.56 -18.14
N THR A 31 4.14 -12.21 -19.29
CA THR A 31 3.02 -13.11 -19.55
C THR A 31 3.51 -14.55 -19.49
N TYR A 32 2.88 -15.32 -18.59
CA TYR A 32 3.26 -16.70 -18.29
C TYR A 32 2.13 -17.65 -18.72
N ASN A 33 2.48 -18.69 -19.48
CA ASN A 33 1.57 -19.77 -19.83
C ASN A 33 1.48 -20.78 -18.69
N LEU A 34 0.29 -21.04 -18.19
CA LEU A 34 0.05 -21.91 -17.05
C LEU A 34 -0.62 -23.25 -17.40
N ASN A 35 -0.70 -23.62 -18.67
CA ASN A 35 -1.36 -24.86 -19.11
C ASN A 35 -0.77 -26.10 -18.40
N ASN A 36 0.54 -26.14 -18.23
CA ASN A 36 1.23 -27.26 -17.58
C ASN A 36 1.10 -27.25 -16.05
N ASN A 37 0.69 -26.13 -15.46
CA ASN A 37 0.53 -25.96 -14.03
C ASN A 37 -0.90 -26.23 -13.56
N PHE A 38 -1.83 -26.44 -14.49
CA PHE A 38 -3.23 -26.67 -14.17
C PHE A 38 -3.49 -28.14 -13.82
N THR A 39 -4.24 -28.36 -12.74
CA THR A 39 -4.67 -29.69 -12.30
C THR A 39 -6.18 -29.68 -12.06
N TYR A 40 -6.88 -30.65 -12.63
CA TYR A 40 -8.31 -30.83 -12.38
C TYR A 40 -8.58 -31.22 -10.92
N ASP A 41 -9.69 -30.77 -10.40
CA ASP A 41 -10.19 -31.28 -9.13
C ASP A 41 -10.61 -32.74 -9.26
N PHE A 42 -10.50 -33.49 -8.16
CA PHE A 42 -10.81 -34.91 -8.17
C PHE A 42 -12.27 -35.19 -8.60
N GLY A 43 -12.43 -36.07 -9.57
CA GLY A 43 -13.75 -36.49 -10.04
C GLY A 43 -14.50 -35.49 -10.91
N THR A 44 -13.87 -34.43 -11.38
CA THR A 44 -14.51 -33.44 -12.26
C THR A 44 -13.53 -32.91 -13.32
N TYR A 45 -14.11 -32.53 -14.49
CA TYR A 45 -13.38 -31.82 -15.55
C TYR A 45 -13.82 -30.36 -15.70
N THR A 46 -14.77 -29.91 -14.87
CA THR A 46 -15.34 -28.56 -14.93
C THR A 46 -14.70 -27.59 -13.93
N SER A 47 -13.82 -28.08 -13.07
CA SER A 47 -13.07 -27.26 -12.12
C SER A 47 -11.66 -27.78 -11.91
N GLY A 48 -10.77 -26.89 -11.48
CA GLY A 48 -9.39 -27.23 -11.21
C GLY A 48 -8.64 -26.05 -10.58
N SER A 49 -7.38 -26.29 -10.30
CA SER A 49 -6.50 -25.30 -9.70
C SER A 49 -5.18 -25.21 -10.43
N THR A 50 -4.56 -24.04 -10.40
CA THR A 50 -3.22 -23.81 -10.89
C THR A 50 -2.38 -23.14 -9.82
N TYR A 51 -1.10 -23.48 -9.80
CA TYR A 51 -0.12 -22.88 -8.93
C TYR A 51 1.06 -22.38 -9.76
N TYR A 52 1.49 -21.15 -9.47
CA TYR A 52 2.65 -20.56 -10.13
C TYR A 52 3.41 -19.65 -9.17
N SER A 53 4.73 -19.82 -9.08
CA SER A 53 5.59 -18.92 -8.32
C SER A 53 5.98 -17.74 -9.19
N ILE A 54 5.42 -16.57 -8.90
CA ILE A 54 5.79 -15.35 -9.62
C ILE A 54 7.21 -14.92 -9.25
N PRO A 55 7.97 -14.32 -10.19
CA PRO A 55 9.29 -13.77 -9.90
C PRO A 55 9.19 -12.62 -8.88
N GLU A 56 10.33 -12.25 -8.30
CA GLU A 56 10.42 -11.11 -7.41
C GLU A 56 9.98 -9.83 -8.14
N LEU A 57 9.09 -9.08 -7.51
CA LEU A 57 8.57 -7.83 -8.02
C LEU A 57 9.20 -6.64 -7.30
N ALA A 58 9.30 -5.51 -7.98
CA ALA A 58 9.72 -4.26 -7.37
C ALA A 58 8.74 -3.82 -6.27
N ALA A 59 9.18 -2.98 -5.34
CA ALA A 59 8.26 -2.37 -4.39
C ALA A 59 7.30 -1.40 -5.11
N GLY A 60 6.03 -1.45 -4.78
CA GLY A 60 4.99 -0.61 -5.38
C GLY A 60 3.72 -1.38 -5.73
N PRO A 61 2.75 -0.71 -6.35
CA PRO A 61 1.49 -1.30 -6.77
C PRO A 61 1.71 -2.22 -7.99
N HIS A 62 1.10 -3.39 -7.93
CA HIS A 62 1.13 -4.38 -9.01
C HIS A 62 -0.27 -4.90 -9.32
N LYS A 63 -0.44 -5.37 -10.53
CA LYS A 63 -1.67 -5.94 -11.04
C LYS A 63 -1.41 -7.32 -11.62
N LEU A 64 -2.07 -8.35 -11.09
CA LEU A 64 -2.13 -9.67 -11.69
C LEU A 64 -3.43 -9.81 -12.47
N GLN A 65 -3.34 -10.34 -13.68
CA GLN A 65 -4.47 -10.70 -14.51
C GLN A 65 -4.34 -12.18 -14.89
N PHE A 66 -5.33 -12.96 -14.48
CA PHE A 66 -5.43 -14.36 -14.88
C PHE A 66 -6.49 -14.49 -15.96
N ARG A 67 -6.11 -14.98 -17.13
CA ARG A 67 -6.99 -15.20 -18.27
C ARG A 67 -7.12 -16.68 -18.55
N ALA A 68 -8.36 -17.12 -18.71
CA ALA A 68 -8.71 -18.48 -19.09
C ALA A 68 -9.73 -18.48 -20.23
N TRP A 69 -9.74 -19.57 -20.99
CA TRP A 69 -10.66 -19.80 -22.10
C TRP A 69 -11.48 -21.07 -21.85
N ASP A 70 -12.72 -21.07 -22.29
CA ASP A 70 -13.55 -22.28 -22.33
C ASP A 70 -13.45 -22.98 -23.70
N ILE A 71 -14.06 -24.16 -23.83
CA ILE A 71 -14.10 -24.93 -25.08
C ILE A 71 -14.90 -24.25 -26.19
N LEU A 72 -15.73 -23.27 -25.87
CA LEU A 72 -16.55 -22.52 -26.83
C LEU A 72 -15.84 -21.21 -27.28
N ASN A 73 -14.57 -21.06 -27.00
CA ASN A 73 -13.77 -19.86 -27.33
C ASN A 73 -14.17 -18.59 -26.56
N ASN A 74 -14.83 -18.69 -25.43
CA ASN A 74 -15.06 -17.56 -24.56
C ASN A 74 -13.89 -17.39 -23.60
N SER A 75 -13.43 -16.17 -23.39
CA SER A 75 -12.40 -15.89 -22.40
C SER A 75 -12.98 -15.18 -21.18
N SER A 76 -12.43 -15.51 -20.02
CA SER A 76 -12.69 -14.81 -18.77
C SER A 76 -11.37 -14.32 -18.18
N THR A 77 -11.38 -13.12 -17.60
CA THR A 77 -10.21 -12.52 -16.97
C THR A 77 -10.55 -12.14 -15.52
N ALA A 78 -9.81 -12.73 -14.58
CA ALA A 78 -9.81 -12.30 -13.19
C ALA A 78 -8.65 -11.35 -12.94
N THR A 79 -8.87 -10.32 -12.13
CA THR A 79 -7.85 -9.31 -11.82
C THR A 79 -7.67 -9.20 -10.31
N LEU A 80 -6.42 -9.16 -9.86
CA LEU A 80 -6.01 -8.87 -8.49
C LEU A 80 -5.01 -7.71 -8.51
N THR A 81 -5.27 -6.69 -7.71
CA THR A 81 -4.32 -5.62 -7.43
C THR A 81 -3.76 -5.78 -6.03
N PHE A 82 -2.47 -5.55 -5.86
CA PHE A 82 -1.79 -5.65 -4.58
C PHE A 82 -0.56 -4.73 -4.56
N ASN A 83 -0.01 -4.51 -3.37
CA ASN A 83 1.17 -3.67 -3.20
C ASN A 83 2.32 -4.50 -2.64
N VAL A 84 3.48 -4.43 -3.30
CA VAL A 84 4.71 -5.04 -2.81
C VAL A 84 5.45 -4.06 -1.93
N VAL A 85 5.75 -4.46 -0.71
CA VAL A 85 6.47 -3.64 0.28
C VAL A 85 7.76 -4.34 0.70
N ARG A 86 8.84 -3.57 0.88
CA ARG A 86 10.14 -4.12 1.27
C ARG A 86 10.19 -4.58 2.72
N SER A 87 9.32 -4.04 3.57
CA SER A 87 9.24 -4.35 4.99
C SER A 87 7.80 -4.30 5.45
N LEU A 88 7.43 -5.12 6.44
CA LEU A 88 6.12 -5.04 7.09
C LEU A 88 5.91 -3.68 7.76
N LYS A 89 6.98 -3.08 8.32
CA LYS A 89 6.94 -1.76 8.92
C LYS A 89 7.22 -0.67 7.89
N PRO A 90 6.47 0.46 7.90
CA PRO A 90 6.72 1.56 6.99
C PRO A 90 8.07 2.20 7.27
N SER A 91 8.83 2.46 6.21
CA SER A 91 10.00 3.36 6.28
C SER A 91 9.53 4.77 5.97
N PHE A 92 9.83 5.74 6.84
CA PHE A 92 9.43 7.12 6.63
C PHE A 92 10.44 8.10 7.20
N ASP A 93 10.43 9.34 6.69
CA ASP A 93 11.07 10.49 7.31
C ASP A 93 10.07 11.62 7.51
N THR A 94 10.39 12.53 8.42
CA THR A 94 9.49 13.60 8.80
C THR A 94 10.19 14.95 8.76
N GLY A 95 9.45 15.96 8.38
CA GLY A 95 9.87 17.36 8.42
C GLY A 95 8.71 18.28 8.72
N VAL A 96 9.01 19.55 8.78
CA VAL A 96 8.02 20.64 8.86
C VAL A 96 8.42 21.73 7.87
N THR A 97 7.44 22.43 7.28
CA THR A 97 7.70 23.49 6.31
C THR A 97 8.37 24.71 6.93
N GLU A 98 8.00 25.04 8.17
CA GLU A 98 8.50 26.21 8.90
C GLU A 98 9.05 25.76 10.25
N ASN A 99 10.36 25.98 10.44
CA ASN A 99 11.05 25.79 11.72
C ASN A 99 12.22 26.76 11.80
N PRO A 100 12.06 27.93 12.44
CA PRO A 100 10.98 28.33 13.36
C PRO A 100 9.62 28.59 12.69
N ALA A 101 8.56 28.09 13.30
CA ALA A 101 7.16 28.35 12.92
C ALA A 101 6.63 29.63 13.59
N ARG A 102 5.83 30.43 12.84
CA ARG A 102 5.23 31.67 13.37
C ARG A 102 3.72 31.55 13.56
N ASN A 103 2.99 31.37 12.49
CA ASN A 103 1.53 31.29 12.52
C ASN A 103 1.00 29.89 12.26
N SER A 104 1.73 29.11 11.50
CA SER A 104 1.39 27.74 11.15
C SER A 104 2.64 26.98 10.76
N THR A 105 2.52 25.67 10.68
CA THR A 105 3.50 24.79 10.02
C THR A 105 2.77 23.63 9.36
N THR A 106 3.42 23.00 8.41
CA THR A 106 2.90 21.77 7.79
C THR A 106 3.86 20.63 8.09
N PHE A 107 3.38 19.59 8.72
CA PHE A 107 4.11 18.35 8.87
C PHE A 107 4.20 17.67 7.52
N ILE A 108 5.40 17.22 7.14
CA ILE A 108 5.68 16.51 5.90
C ILE A 108 6.18 15.12 6.28
N ILE A 109 5.56 14.10 5.72
CA ILE A 109 5.90 12.70 5.96
C ILE A 109 6.21 12.08 4.61
N THR A 110 7.49 11.83 4.34
CA THR A 110 7.94 11.05 3.17
C THR A 110 7.98 9.59 3.55
N HIS A 111 7.43 8.71 2.73
CA HIS A 111 7.24 7.29 3.06
C HIS A 111 7.46 6.40 1.84
N ASP A 112 7.67 5.11 2.09
CA ASP A 112 7.83 4.06 1.07
C ASP A 112 6.53 3.32 0.72
N ARG A 113 5.37 3.84 1.17
CA ARG A 113 4.05 3.25 0.99
C ARG A 113 3.25 4.00 -0.07
N ILE A 114 3.15 3.45 -1.27
CA ILE A 114 2.33 4.02 -2.36
C ILE A 114 1.04 3.20 -2.45
N ALA A 115 -0.10 3.89 -2.60
CA ALA A 115 -1.43 3.29 -2.68
C ALA A 115 -1.80 2.38 -1.49
N SER A 116 -1.19 2.63 -0.34
CA SER A 116 -1.43 1.93 0.94
C SER A 116 -2.25 2.79 1.88
N SER A 117 -2.99 2.17 2.79
CA SER A 117 -3.60 2.90 3.91
C SER A 117 -2.52 3.25 4.92
N LEU A 118 -2.44 4.54 5.26
CA LEU A 118 -1.56 5.06 6.31
C LEU A 118 -2.38 5.50 7.52
N ASP A 119 -2.01 5.02 8.69
CA ASP A 119 -2.49 5.52 9.97
C ASP A 119 -1.41 6.44 10.55
N ILE A 120 -1.74 7.71 10.67
CA ILE A 120 -0.81 8.76 11.09
C ILE A 120 -1.28 9.34 12.42
N VAL A 121 -0.36 9.41 13.38
CA VAL A 121 -0.57 10.11 14.65
C VAL A 121 0.54 11.12 14.83
N ILE A 122 0.19 12.39 14.97
CA ILE A 122 1.10 13.49 15.24
C ILE A 122 0.85 13.98 16.65
N GLU A 123 1.86 14.04 17.47
CA GLU A 123 1.79 14.53 18.85
C GLU A 123 2.82 15.63 19.05
N VAL A 124 2.42 16.69 19.76
CA VAL A 124 3.31 17.80 20.13
C VAL A 124 3.41 17.90 21.65
N PHE A 125 4.62 18.06 22.14
CA PHE A 125 4.97 18.08 23.56
C PHE A 125 5.75 19.34 23.92
N ASP A 126 5.60 19.79 25.15
CA ASP A 126 6.55 20.76 25.75
C ASP A 126 7.87 20.05 26.15
N THR A 127 8.82 20.83 26.63
CA THR A 127 10.14 20.33 27.07
C THR A 127 10.08 19.47 28.33
N SER A 128 8.97 19.49 29.07
CA SER A 128 8.73 18.61 30.21
C SER A 128 8.14 17.25 29.82
N GLY A 129 7.81 17.07 28.53
CA GLY A 129 7.20 15.85 28.01
C GLY A 129 5.68 15.81 28.12
N ARG A 130 5.03 16.92 28.54
CA ARG A 130 3.59 17.02 28.57
C ARG A 130 3.05 17.19 27.15
N LYS A 131 2.08 16.35 26.77
CA LYS A 131 1.42 16.45 25.47
C LYS A 131 0.47 17.64 25.44
N LEU A 132 0.67 18.51 24.43
CA LEU A 132 -0.08 19.74 24.22
C LEU A 132 -1.12 19.61 23.11
N TRP A 133 -0.83 18.79 22.09
CA TRP A 133 -1.70 18.60 20.94
C TRP A 133 -1.51 17.21 20.32
N GLN A 134 -2.55 16.72 19.70
CA GLN A 134 -2.55 15.47 18.97
C GLN A 134 -3.48 15.56 17.77
N HIS A 135 -3.04 15.01 16.65
CA HIS A 135 -3.83 14.78 15.45
C HIS A 135 -3.72 13.32 15.05
N THR A 136 -4.84 12.75 14.64
CA THR A 136 -4.89 11.36 14.14
C THR A 136 -5.65 11.36 12.83
N GLU A 137 -5.10 10.74 11.82
CA GLU A 137 -5.69 10.67 10.50
C GLU A 137 -5.36 9.34 9.83
N THR A 138 -6.33 8.78 9.09
CA THR A 138 -6.15 7.62 8.23
C THR A 138 -6.45 8.02 6.81
N GLY A 139 -5.55 7.74 5.89
CA GLY A 139 -5.71 8.09 4.49
C GLY A 139 -4.94 7.19 3.55
N VAL A 140 -5.36 7.15 2.29
CA VAL A 140 -4.64 6.44 1.24
C VAL A 140 -3.49 7.32 0.73
N SER A 141 -2.28 6.78 0.79
CA SER A 141 -1.09 7.46 0.30
C SER A 141 -0.99 7.44 -1.22
N ASN A 142 -0.53 8.53 -1.78
CA ASN A 142 -0.09 8.64 -3.18
C ASN A 142 1.44 8.58 -3.27
N SER A 143 1.98 8.83 -4.45
CA SER A 143 3.44 8.83 -4.69
C SER A 143 4.19 10.01 -4.06
N GLY A 144 3.46 11.02 -3.54
CA GLY A 144 4.04 12.19 -2.89
C GLY A 144 4.11 12.09 -1.38
N PRO A 145 4.73 13.08 -0.71
CA PRO A 145 4.71 13.18 0.74
C PRO A 145 3.28 13.35 1.27
N TYR A 146 2.99 12.71 2.40
CA TYR A 146 1.77 12.98 3.15
C TYR A 146 1.94 14.26 3.97
N THR A 147 0.96 15.16 3.96
CA THR A 147 1.10 16.46 4.59
C THR A 147 -0.09 16.79 5.49
N VAL A 148 0.20 17.32 6.68
CA VAL A 148 -0.80 17.77 7.64
C VAL A 148 -0.50 19.20 8.05
N LYS A 149 -1.39 20.14 7.73
CA LYS A 149 -1.25 21.55 8.10
C LYS A 149 -1.75 21.76 9.54
N TRP A 150 -1.03 22.56 10.31
CA TRP A 150 -1.37 22.91 11.70
C TRP A 150 -1.11 24.40 11.98
N ASP A 151 -2.05 25.05 12.60
CA ASP A 151 -2.05 26.48 12.95
C ASP A 151 -1.46 26.80 14.32
N LEU A 152 -0.68 25.88 14.89
CA LEU A 152 -0.10 25.96 16.23
C LEU A 152 -1.11 26.05 17.37
N SER A 153 -2.39 25.81 17.11
CA SER A 153 -3.44 25.80 18.13
C SER A 153 -3.42 24.52 18.96
N THR A 154 -3.73 24.67 20.25
CA THR A 154 -3.89 23.59 21.23
C THR A 154 -5.24 23.75 21.91
N GLY A 155 -5.66 22.77 22.71
CA GLY A 155 -6.89 22.90 23.51
C GLY A 155 -6.90 24.08 24.51
N SER A 156 -5.74 24.70 24.77
CA SER A 156 -5.59 25.83 25.70
C SER A 156 -5.19 27.16 25.01
N GLY A 157 -5.23 27.21 23.67
CA GLY A 157 -4.86 28.38 22.88
C GLY A 157 -3.65 28.12 21.97
N THR A 158 -3.13 29.16 21.33
CA THR A 158 -2.00 29.07 20.44
C THR A 158 -0.67 28.90 21.21
N LEU A 159 0.26 28.12 20.68
CA LEU A 159 1.59 27.94 21.26
C LEU A 159 2.32 29.27 21.38
N ARG A 160 2.98 29.47 22.50
CA ARG A 160 3.86 30.63 22.76
C ARG A 160 5.24 30.40 22.15
N THR A 161 6.01 31.50 22.00
CA THR A 161 7.42 31.40 21.63
C THR A 161 8.15 30.42 22.55
N GLY A 162 8.82 29.44 21.97
CA GLY A 162 9.52 28.40 22.72
C GLY A 162 9.98 27.22 21.89
N ILE A 163 10.54 26.24 22.58
CA ILE A 163 10.98 24.97 22.01
C ILE A 163 10.00 23.89 22.38
N TYR A 164 9.60 23.12 21.39
CA TYR A 164 8.68 22.00 21.51
C TYR A 164 9.27 20.76 20.84
N LEU A 165 8.72 19.61 21.16
CA LEU A 165 9.03 18.35 20.50
C LEU A 165 7.77 17.87 19.76
N TYR A 166 7.92 17.45 18.54
CA TYR A 166 6.85 16.72 17.84
C TYR A 166 7.27 15.29 17.58
N ARG A 167 6.33 14.37 17.73
CA ARG A 167 6.47 12.95 17.42
C ARG A 167 5.45 12.56 16.38
N ILE A 168 5.91 11.94 15.32
CA ILE A 168 5.06 11.37 14.29
C ILE A 168 5.17 9.86 14.36
N LYS A 169 4.02 9.19 14.40
CA LYS A 169 3.89 7.74 14.34
C LYS A 169 3.17 7.39 13.05
N VAL A 170 3.67 6.40 12.33
CA VAL A 170 3.10 5.91 11.08
C VAL A 170 2.96 4.40 11.16
N ALA A 171 1.76 3.90 10.83
CA ALA A 171 1.50 2.50 10.55
C ALA A 171 0.92 2.37 9.14
N SER A 172 1.03 1.21 8.53
CA SER A 172 0.50 0.94 7.20
C SER A 172 -0.01 -0.49 7.13
N ASP A 173 -1.22 -0.66 6.57
CA ASP A 173 -1.80 -1.96 6.24
C ASP A 173 -1.77 -2.97 7.40
N GLY A 174 -2.07 -2.50 8.62
CA GLY A 174 -2.07 -3.33 9.84
C GLY A 174 -0.69 -3.61 10.44
N SER A 175 0.36 -2.94 9.97
CA SER A 175 1.68 -2.99 10.61
C SER A 175 1.66 -2.29 11.99
N GLY A 176 2.67 -2.58 12.81
CA GLY A 176 2.90 -1.77 14.01
C GLY A 176 3.38 -0.37 13.68
N TYR A 177 3.14 0.58 14.61
CA TYR A 177 3.62 1.95 14.46
C TYR A 177 5.13 2.05 14.54
N GLU A 178 5.72 2.74 13.56
CA GLU A 178 7.05 3.32 13.66
C GLU A 178 6.95 4.79 14.08
N SER A 179 7.93 5.31 14.79
CA SER A 179 7.87 6.69 15.32
C SER A 179 9.17 7.45 15.16
N LYS A 180 9.07 8.74 14.83
CA LYS A 180 10.19 9.69 14.81
C LYS A 180 9.84 10.94 15.59
N THR A 181 10.80 11.44 16.39
CA THR A 181 10.66 12.65 17.20
C THR A 181 11.68 13.68 16.75
N LYS A 182 11.25 14.92 16.55
CA LYS A 182 12.10 16.06 16.18
C LYS A 182 11.71 17.32 16.96
N LYS A 183 12.58 18.33 16.89
CA LYS A 183 12.39 19.63 17.55
C LYS A 183 11.59 20.59 16.65
N LEU A 184 10.66 21.32 17.25
CA LEU A 184 9.93 22.44 16.66
C LEU A 184 10.22 23.71 17.46
N ILE A 185 10.61 24.78 16.80
CA ILE A 185 10.77 26.09 17.38
C ILE A 185 9.58 26.94 16.95
N VAL A 186 8.97 27.64 17.90
CA VAL A 186 7.86 28.57 17.65
C VAL A 186 8.31 29.97 18.02
N LEU A 187 8.02 30.94 17.15
CA LEU A 187 8.28 32.36 17.32
C LEU A 187 6.98 33.13 17.05
N ASN A 188 6.29 33.53 18.11
CA ASN A 188 5.09 34.38 18.06
C ASN A 188 5.42 35.76 18.65
#